data_89787306f1cca5e3d2d9b3e01e421db6
#
_entry.id   89787306f1cca5e3d2d9b3e01e421db6
#
_cell.length_a   1.000
_cell.length_b   1.000
_cell.length_c   1.000
_cell.angle_alpha   90.00
_cell.angle_beta   90.00
_cell.angle_gamma   90.00
#
_symmetry.space_group_name_H-M   'P 1'
#
loop_
_entity.id
_entity.type
_entity.pdbx_description
1 polymer ?
#
loop_
_entity_poly.entity_id
_entity_poly.type
_entity_poly.pdbx_seq_one_letter_code
_entity_poly.pdbx_strand_id
1 'polypeptide(L)'
;MRVNTPITQNEYVLNEGMTIVSTTDLQGNINYANQYFIEVSGFSEMELLGAPQNILRHPDMPAEAFADLWDTIKTGMPWTGMVKNRCKNGDFYWVFANITPVIENGRPIGYMSVRTKPTREQINEAAALYKSFKDGNTARLAFRNGRVVRQGWAAKLAEWRKLTLSQDLAFHCIVFGVVLA
;
A
#
# COMPACT_ATOMS: atom_id res chain seq x y z
N MET A 1 -12.12 11.54 -7.47
CA MET A 1 -10.72 11.26 -7.03
C MET A 1 -9.83 12.44 -7.38
N ARG A 2 -8.88 12.86 -6.49
CA ARG A 2 -7.98 13.99 -6.79
C ARG A 2 -7.03 13.61 -7.94
N VAL A 3 -6.95 14.49 -8.95
CA VAL A 3 -5.98 14.38 -10.05
C VAL A 3 -4.96 15.50 -9.86
N ASN A 4 -3.71 15.15 -9.62
CA ASN A 4 -2.63 16.12 -9.46
C ASN A 4 -1.93 16.37 -10.79
N THR A 5 -1.75 17.63 -11.13
CA THR A 5 -1.05 18.11 -12.33
C THR A 5 -0.10 19.23 -11.96
N PRO A 6 0.91 19.56 -12.78
CA PRO A 6 1.34 18.85 -13.99
C PRO A 6 1.94 17.49 -13.69
N ILE A 7 2.12 16.64 -14.71
CA ILE A 7 2.92 15.43 -14.68
C ILE A 7 3.96 15.47 -15.80
N THR A 8 5.14 14.92 -15.55
CA THR A 8 6.21 14.75 -16.53
C THR A 8 6.50 13.25 -16.73
N GLN A 9 7.43 12.94 -17.63
CA GLN A 9 7.94 11.58 -17.84
C GLN A 9 9.29 11.36 -17.13
N ASN A 10 9.72 12.31 -16.30
CA ASN A 10 11.00 12.23 -15.61
C ASN A 10 10.84 11.45 -14.29
N GLU A 11 11.61 10.39 -14.14
CA GLU A 11 11.67 9.60 -12.91
C GLU A 11 12.77 10.16 -11.98
N TYR A 12 12.40 10.50 -10.76
CA TYR A 12 13.35 10.67 -9.67
C TYR A 12 13.68 9.31 -9.07
N VAL A 13 14.90 8.84 -9.28
CA VAL A 13 15.37 7.54 -8.76
C VAL A 13 15.85 7.72 -7.33
N LEU A 14 15.24 6.99 -6.39
CA LEU A 14 15.61 7.06 -4.98
C LEU A 14 17.05 6.57 -4.74
N ASN A 15 17.73 7.16 -3.76
CA ASN A 15 19.06 6.75 -3.34
C ASN A 15 18.99 5.40 -2.60
N GLU A 16 20.04 4.56 -2.77
CA GLU A 16 20.16 3.30 -2.05
C GLU A 16 20.28 3.54 -0.54
N GLY A 17 19.63 2.69 0.24
CA GLY A 17 19.66 2.76 1.70
C GLY A 17 18.88 3.91 2.31
N MET A 18 18.36 4.84 1.51
CA MET A 18 17.53 5.93 2.01
C MET A 18 16.08 5.53 2.13
N THR A 19 15.42 6.03 3.18
CA THR A 19 14.04 5.69 3.50
C THR A 19 13.20 6.94 3.65
N ILE A 20 12.06 6.99 2.98
CA ILE A 20 11.05 8.03 3.16
C ILE A 20 10.14 7.60 4.31
N VAL A 21 10.01 8.45 5.32
CA VAL A 21 9.14 8.21 6.48
C VAL A 21 8.16 9.35 6.65
N SER A 22 6.90 9.01 6.86
CA SER A 22 5.86 9.97 7.25
C SER A 22 4.86 9.33 8.19
N THR A 23 4.20 10.15 9.00
CA THR A 23 3.02 9.77 9.75
C THR A 23 1.82 10.63 9.36
N THR A 24 0.64 10.10 9.57
CA THR A 24 -0.62 10.81 9.31
C THR A 24 -1.58 10.60 10.49
N ASP A 25 -2.57 11.47 10.58
CA ASP A 25 -3.76 11.21 11.39
C ASP A 25 -4.63 10.10 10.79
N LEU A 26 -5.77 9.81 11.43
CA LEU A 26 -6.72 8.80 10.94
C LEU A 26 -7.43 9.21 9.63
N GLN A 27 -7.45 10.50 9.31
CA GLN A 27 -8.00 11.06 8.08
C GLN A 27 -7.00 11.03 6.93
N GLY A 28 -5.73 10.73 7.22
CA GLY A 28 -4.65 10.67 6.24
C GLY A 28 -3.98 12.03 6.00
N ASN A 29 -4.15 13.00 6.90
CA ASN A 29 -3.40 14.25 6.86
C ASN A 29 -2.01 14.04 7.47
N ILE A 30 -0.98 14.54 6.79
CA ILE A 30 0.42 14.37 7.18
C ILE A 30 0.69 15.19 8.43
N ASN A 31 1.22 14.56 9.48
CA ASN A 31 1.64 15.22 10.72
C ASN A 31 3.15 15.12 10.97
N TYR A 32 3.85 14.28 10.18
CA TYR A 32 5.31 14.20 10.18
C TYR A 32 5.81 13.79 8.79
N ALA A 33 6.92 14.38 8.37
CA ALA A 33 7.67 14.04 7.15
C ALA A 33 9.18 14.13 7.47
N ASN A 34 9.96 13.09 7.15
CA ASN A 34 11.40 13.17 7.31
C ASN A 34 12.04 14.02 6.20
N GLN A 35 13.29 14.45 6.43
CA GLN A 35 14.02 15.31 5.49
C GLN A 35 14.10 14.73 4.08
N TYR A 36 14.30 13.42 3.95
CA TYR A 36 14.38 12.77 2.64
C TYR A 36 13.04 12.77 1.91
N PHE A 37 11.91 12.74 2.62
CA PHE A 37 10.60 12.90 2.01
C PHE A 37 10.39 14.30 1.43
N ILE A 38 10.81 15.34 2.15
CA ILE A 38 10.78 16.73 1.71
C ILE A 38 11.62 16.89 0.43
N GLU A 39 12.85 16.39 0.46
CA GLU A 39 13.78 16.43 -0.67
C GLU A 39 13.21 15.76 -1.92
N VAL A 40 12.81 14.50 -1.81
CA VAL A 40 12.33 13.70 -2.96
C VAL A 40 11.02 14.25 -3.52
N SER A 41 10.09 14.65 -2.66
CA SER A 41 8.80 15.15 -3.11
C SER A 41 8.85 16.56 -3.70
N GLY A 42 9.86 17.35 -3.30
CA GLY A 42 10.00 18.74 -3.70
C GLY A 42 8.98 19.69 -3.06
N PHE A 43 8.16 19.20 -2.12
CA PHE A 43 7.29 20.02 -1.29
C PHE A 43 8.06 20.47 -0.05
N SER A 44 7.84 21.68 0.41
CA SER A 44 8.35 22.13 1.71
C SER A 44 7.62 21.42 2.86
N GLU A 45 8.25 21.37 4.03
CA GLU A 45 7.62 20.84 5.24
C GLU A 45 6.26 21.51 5.51
N MET A 46 6.20 22.85 5.39
CA MET A 46 4.96 23.61 5.60
C MET A 46 3.83 23.23 4.61
N GLU A 47 4.18 22.82 3.39
CA GLU A 47 3.19 22.36 2.41
C GLU A 47 2.74 20.93 2.65
N LEU A 48 3.58 20.11 3.30
CA LEU A 48 3.27 18.72 3.61
C LEU A 48 2.47 18.60 4.91
N LEU A 49 2.85 19.30 5.97
CA LEU A 49 2.17 19.20 7.27
C LEU A 49 0.72 19.70 7.18
N GLY A 50 -0.20 18.90 7.64
CA GLY A 50 -1.65 19.13 7.53
C GLY A 50 -2.25 18.85 6.16
N ALA A 51 -1.44 18.65 5.11
CA ALA A 51 -1.95 18.27 3.80
C ALA A 51 -2.36 16.79 3.78
N PRO A 52 -3.43 16.44 3.03
CA PRO A 52 -3.78 15.04 2.86
C PRO A 52 -2.71 14.34 2.01
N GLN A 53 -2.39 13.09 2.38
CA GLN A 53 -1.34 12.28 1.74
C GLN A 53 -1.53 12.14 0.21
N ASN A 54 -2.76 12.31 -0.29
CA ASN A 54 -3.07 12.27 -1.72
C ASN A 54 -2.50 13.46 -2.53
N ILE A 55 -1.84 14.44 -1.88
CA ILE A 55 -1.08 15.51 -2.56
C ILE A 55 0.01 14.94 -3.47
N LEU A 56 0.55 13.77 -3.09
CA LEU A 56 1.63 13.06 -3.80
C LEU A 56 1.11 12.07 -4.84
N ARG A 57 -0.20 11.86 -4.94
CA ARG A 57 -0.75 10.81 -5.78
C ARG A 57 -0.46 11.07 -7.25
N HIS A 58 0.19 10.11 -7.91
CA HIS A 58 0.34 10.13 -9.35
C HIS A 58 -0.97 9.67 -10.04
N PRO A 59 -1.42 10.30 -11.14
CA PRO A 59 -2.64 9.90 -11.85
C PRO A 59 -2.65 8.49 -12.44
N ASP A 60 -1.47 7.88 -12.62
CA ASP A 60 -1.35 6.49 -13.10
C ASP A 60 -1.67 5.45 -12.03
N MET A 61 -1.74 5.84 -10.76
CA MET A 61 -2.11 4.92 -9.69
C MET A 61 -3.60 4.56 -9.77
N PRO A 62 -3.93 3.26 -9.85
CA PRO A 62 -5.33 2.83 -9.89
C PRO A 62 -6.06 3.18 -8.58
N ALA A 63 -7.34 3.50 -8.69
CA ALA A 63 -8.18 3.82 -7.54
C ALA A 63 -8.31 2.63 -6.59
N GLU A 64 -8.37 1.44 -7.16
CA GLU A 64 -8.52 0.15 -6.50
C GLU A 64 -7.35 -0.14 -5.53
N ALA A 65 -6.12 0.26 -5.90
CA ALA A 65 -4.95 0.10 -5.01
C ALA A 65 -5.09 0.94 -3.73
N PHE A 66 -5.64 2.15 -3.85
CA PHE A 66 -5.89 3.00 -2.67
C PHE A 66 -7.12 2.56 -1.88
N ALA A 67 -8.16 2.01 -2.53
CA ALA A 67 -9.28 1.42 -1.82
C ALA A 67 -8.81 0.24 -0.95
N ASP A 68 -8.06 -0.69 -1.52
CA ASP A 68 -7.46 -1.82 -0.80
C ASP A 68 -6.54 -1.37 0.35
N LEU A 69 -5.72 -0.33 0.12
CA LEU A 69 -4.89 0.25 1.17
C LEU A 69 -5.73 0.71 2.35
N TRP A 70 -6.71 1.57 2.11
CA TRP A 70 -7.56 2.11 3.16
C TRP A 70 -8.40 1.06 3.86
N ASP A 71 -8.96 0.11 3.12
CA ASP A 71 -9.73 -1.00 3.68
C ASP A 71 -8.84 -1.86 4.60
N THR A 72 -7.58 -2.11 4.21
CA THR A 72 -6.63 -2.89 5.01
C THR A 72 -6.23 -2.16 6.29
N ILE A 73 -5.72 -0.92 6.21
CA ILE A 73 -5.18 -0.24 7.39
C ILE A 73 -6.25 0.15 8.41
N LYS A 74 -7.49 0.41 7.98
CA LYS A 74 -8.63 0.67 8.88
C LYS A 74 -9.04 -0.54 9.71
N THR A 75 -8.74 -1.76 9.25
CA THR A 75 -8.95 -2.98 10.04
C THR A 75 -7.84 -3.24 11.06
N GLY A 76 -6.85 -2.36 11.16
CA GLY A 76 -5.69 -2.52 12.04
C GLY A 76 -4.56 -3.36 11.45
N MET A 77 -4.67 -3.76 10.19
CA MET A 77 -3.68 -4.58 9.49
C MET A 77 -2.68 -3.71 8.72
N PRO A 78 -1.40 -4.12 8.65
CA PRO A 78 -0.43 -3.43 7.80
C PRO A 78 -0.73 -3.68 6.32
N TRP A 79 -0.46 -2.66 5.51
CA TRP A 79 -0.54 -2.75 4.04
C TRP A 79 0.85 -2.55 3.43
N THR A 80 1.17 -3.35 2.40
CA THR A 80 2.45 -3.25 1.70
C THR A 80 2.23 -3.33 0.20
N GLY A 81 2.77 -2.37 -0.56
CA GLY A 81 2.58 -2.36 -2.00
C GLY A 81 3.44 -1.35 -2.75
N MET A 82 3.43 -1.46 -4.08
CA MET A 82 4.09 -0.51 -4.96
C MET A 82 3.26 0.77 -5.08
N VAL A 83 3.92 1.92 -5.00
CA VAL A 83 3.25 3.23 -5.15
C VAL A 83 4.06 4.12 -6.07
N LYS A 84 3.38 4.68 -7.07
CA LYS A 84 3.91 5.76 -7.91
C LYS A 84 3.46 7.09 -7.33
N ASN A 85 4.40 7.91 -6.91
CA ASN A 85 4.14 9.25 -6.38
C ASN A 85 4.56 10.31 -7.39
N ARG A 86 3.97 11.49 -7.24
CA ARG A 86 4.27 12.69 -8.02
C ARG A 86 5.03 13.69 -7.15
N CYS A 87 6.11 14.25 -7.69
CA CYS A 87 6.81 15.39 -7.11
C CYS A 87 6.04 16.70 -7.39
N LYS A 88 6.35 17.75 -6.63
CA LYS A 88 5.73 19.08 -6.80
C LYS A 88 5.89 19.65 -8.22
N ASN A 89 7.06 19.45 -8.85
CA ASN A 89 7.34 19.89 -10.22
C ASN A 89 6.66 19.04 -11.31
N GLY A 90 6.05 17.92 -10.95
CA GLY A 90 5.39 16.98 -11.88
C GLY A 90 6.18 15.73 -12.20
N ASP A 91 7.45 15.63 -11.82
CA ASP A 91 8.23 14.41 -11.91
C ASP A 91 7.62 13.31 -11.03
N PHE A 92 8.08 12.08 -11.18
CA PHE A 92 7.53 10.98 -10.41
C PHE A 92 8.63 10.11 -9.79
N TYR A 93 8.27 9.41 -8.75
CA TYR A 93 9.13 8.39 -8.12
C TYR A 93 8.33 7.19 -7.70
N TRP A 94 8.98 6.02 -7.76
CA TRP A 94 8.41 4.78 -7.30
C TRP A 94 8.93 4.42 -5.92
N VAL A 95 8.05 3.89 -5.11
CA VAL A 95 8.38 3.38 -3.77
C VAL A 95 7.76 2.01 -3.53
N PHE A 96 8.45 1.19 -2.76
CA PHE A 96 7.86 0.07 -2.08
C PHE A 96 7.43 0.55 -0.69
N ALA A 97 6.12 0.67 -0.48
CA ALA A 97 5.54 1.27 0.72
C ALA A 97 5.09 0.20 1.70
N ASN A 98 5.41 0.40 2.98
CA ASN A 98 4.85 -0.32 4.11
C ASN A 98 4.11 0.68 5.00
N ILE A 99 2.81 0.47 5.20
CA ILE A 99 1.94 1.36 5.96
C ILE A 99 1.32 0.58 7.09
N THR A 100 1.52 1.06 8.33
CA THR A 100 1.05 0.40 9.56
C THR A 100 0.23 1.36 10.40
N PRO A 101 -0.87 0.90 11.02
CA PRO A 101 -1.56 1.67 12.04
C PRO A 101 -0.65 1.94 13.25
N VAL A 102 -0.68 3.15 13.76
CA VAL A 102 -0.04 3.54 15.04
C VAL A 102 -1.08 3.37 16.12
N ILE A 103 -0.79 2.51 17.09
CA ILE A 103 -1.70 2.17 18.18
C ILE A 103 -1.22 2.82 19.48
N GLU A 104 -2.07 3.55 20.14
CA GLU A 104 -1.86 4.09 21.48
C GLU A 104 -3.03 3.71 22.38
N ASN A 105 -2.73 3.16 23.56
CA ASN A 105 -3.75 2.70 24.53
C ASN A 105 -4.81 1.77 23.91
N GLY A 106 -4.39 0.89 22.98
CA GLY A 106 -5.26 -0.06 22.28
C GLY A 106 -6.16 0.55 21.19
N ARG A 107 -5.95 1.82 20.83
CA ARG A 107 -6.71 2.52 19.80
C ARG A 107 -5.80 3.04 18.70
N PRO A 108 -6.20 2.98 17.43
CA PRO A 108 -5.45 3.61 16.36
C PRO A 108 -5.53 5.13 16.50
N ILE A 109 -4.39 5.81 16.41
CA ILE A 109 -4.27 7.27 16.46
C ILE A 109 -3.81 7.85 15.11
N GLY A 110 -3.36 7.02 14.18
CA GLY A 110 -2.89 7.42 12.88
C GLY A 110 -2.19 6.28 12.16
N TYR A 111 -1.44 6.62 11.14
CA TYR A 111 -0.71 5.66 10.32
C TYR A 111 0.73 6.10 10.11
N MET A 112 1.66 5.15 10.17
CA MET A 112 3.06 5.35 9.80
C MET A 112 3.33 4.69 8.46
N SER A 113 4.01 5.41 7.57
CA SER A 113 4.42 4.91 6.27
C SER A 113 5.93 4.96 6.14
N VAL A 114 6.53 3.81 5.89
CA VAL A 114 7.95 3.62 5.58
C VAL A 114 8.06 3.19 4.13
N ARG A 115 8.85 3.91 3.34
CA ARG A 115 8.97 3.70 1.90
C ARG A 115 10.42 3.58 1.51
N THR A 116 10.72 2.52 0.76
CA THR A 116 12.08 2.23 0.28
C THR A 116 12.12 2.23 -1.23
N LYS A 117 13.33 2.27 -1.78
CA LYS A 117 13.58 2.13 -3.22
C LYS A 117 13.21 0.73 -3.68
N PRO A 118 12.32 0.59 -4.66
CA PRO A 118 12.03 -0.71 -5.28
C PRO A 118 13.09 -1.07 -6.32
N THR A 119 13.14 -2.35 -6.68
CA THR A 119 13.94 -2.81 -7.81
C THR A 119 13.31 -2.39 -9.14
N ARG A 120 14.09 -2.32 -10.21
CA ARG A 120 13.57 -2.01 -11.55
C ARG A 120 12.57 -3.06 -12.04
N GLU A 121 12.77 -4.32 -11.68
CA GLU A 121 11.84 -5.40 -11.99
C GLU A 121 10.47 -5.16 -11.33
N GLN A 122 10.44 -4.87 -10.02
CA GLN A 122 9.21 -4.53 -9.29
C GLN A 122 8.48 -3.32 -9.92
N ILE A 123 9.23 -2.30 -10.34
CA ILE A 123 8.66 -1.12 -11.01
C ILE A 123 8.00 -1.52 -12.34
N ASN A 124 8.69 -2.31 -13.18
CA ASN A 124 8.18 -2.71 -14.47
C ASN A 124 6.92 -3.57 -14.35
N GLU A 125 6.90 -4.51 -13.43
CA GLU A 125 5.72 -5.34 -13.13
C GLU A 125 4.54 -4.49 -12.64
N ALA A 126 4.78 -3.60 -11.69
CA ALA A 126 3.74 -2.72 -11.16
C ALA A 126 3.20 -1.75 -12.23
N ALA A 127 4.07 -1.17 -13.05
CA ALA A 127 3.67 -0.25 -14.11
C ALA A 127 2.78 -0.93 -15.17
N ALA A 128 3.16 -2.14 -15.61
CA ALA A 128 2.37 -2.93 -16.55
C ALA A 128 0.99 -3.28 -15.97
N LEU A 129 0.98 -3.69 -14.71
CA LEU A 129 -0.23 -4.06 -13.99
C LEU A 129 -1.17 -2.86 -13.80
N TYR A 130 -0.66 -1.71 -13.35
CA TYR A 130 -1.45 -0.50 -13.11
C TYR A 130 -2.00 0.07 -14.41
N LYS A 131 -1.25 -0.06 -15.51
CA LYS A 131 -1.75 0.24 -16.84
C LYS A 131 -2.94 -0.63 -17.21
N SER A 132 -2.91 -1.94 -16.94
CA SER A 132 -4.03 -2.85 -17.20
C SER A 132 -5.28 -2.46 -16.42
N PHE A 133 -5.15 -2.00 -15.16
CA PHE A 133 -6.26 -1.47 -14.36
C PHE A 133 -6.83 -0.20 -14.98
N LYS A 134 -5.98 0.72 -15.42
CA LYS A 134 -6.39 1.98 -16.03
C LYS A 134 -7.11 1.76 -17.38
N ASP A 135 -6.66 0.78 -18.15
CA ASP A 135 -7.23 0.43 -19.46
C ASP A 135 -8.54 -0.43 -19.34
N GLY A 136 -8.98 -0.73 -18.12
CA GLY A 136 -10.18 -1.53 -17.86
C GLY A 136 -10.02 -3.03 -18.12
N ASN A 137 -8.81 -3.51 -18.40
CA ASN A 137 -8.50 -4.90 -18.73
C ASN A 137 -8.37 -5.79 -17.48
N THR A 138 -9.26 -5.61 -16.50
CA THR A 138 -9.11 -6.22 -15.17
C THR A 138 -10.21 -7.22 -14.82
N ALA A 139 -10.94 -7.76 -15.79
CA ALA A 139 -12.14 -8.58 -15.59
C ALA A 139 -12.03 -9.73 -14.56
N ARG A 140 -10.83 -10.00 -14.02
CA ARG A 140 -10.58 -11.03 -13.00
C ARG A 140 -9.45 -10.65 -12.03
N LEU A 141 -9.08 -9.38 -11.93
CA LEU A 141 -8.02 -8.94 -11.04
C LEU A 141 -8.59 -8.03 -9.95
N ALA A 142 -8.09 -8.17 -8.73
CA ALA A 142 -8.38 -7.27 -7.62
C ALA A 142 -7.14 -7.06 -6.76
N PHE A 143 -7.11 -5.95 -6.05
CA PHE A 143 -6.12 -5.75 -4.99
C PHE A 143 -6.58 -6.42 -3.70
N ARG A 144 -5.65 -7.04 -2.99
CA ARG A 144 -5.84 -7.58 -1.64
C ARG A 144 -4.53 -7.44 -0.85
N ASN A 145 -4.55 -6.62 0.18
CA ASN A 145 -3.38 -6.32 1.02
C ASN A 145 -2.15 -5.90 0.21
N GLY A 146 -2.37 -5.04 -0.80
CA GLY A 146 -1.32 -4.53 -1.69
C GLY A 146 -0.86 -5.47 -2.80
N ARG A 147 -1.41 -6.68 -2.88
CA ARG A 147 -1.12 -7.65 -3.93
C ARG A 147 -2.27 -7.75 -4.91
N VAL A 148 -1.95 -7.99 -6.18
CA VAL A 148 -2.99 -8.29 -7.16
C VAL A 148 -3.27 -9.78 -7.17
N VAL A 149 -4.54 -10.11 -6.97
CA VAL A 149 -5.04 -11.49 -6.96
C VAL A 149 -6.05 -11.66 -8.10
N ARG A 150 -6.11 -12.88 -8.67
CA ARG A 150 -7.14 -13.22 -9.65
C ARG A 150 -8.47 -13.47 -8.93
N GLN A 151 -9.50 -12.71 -9.32
CA GLN A 151 -10.87 -12.99 -8.90
C GLN A 151 -11.45 -14.12 -9.78
N GLY A 152 -11.87 -15.21 -9.15
CA GLY A 152 -12.56 -16.31 -9.83
C GLY A 152 -13.15 -17.26 -8.80
N TRP A 153 -14.19 -18.01 -9.19
CA TRP A 153 -14.80 -19.05 -8.34
C TRP A 153 -13.77 -20.09 -7.86
N ALA A 154 -12.75 -20.39 -8.69
CA ALA A 154 -11.66 -21.28 -8.35
C ALA A 154 -10.74 -20.68 -7.24
N ALA A 155 -10.56 -19.36 -7.21
CA ALA A 155 -9.82 -18.70 -6.13
C ALA A 155 -10.59 -18.71 -4.80
N LYS A 156 -11.92 -18.53 -4.85
CA LYS A 156 -12.81 -18.70 -3.69
C LYS A 156 -12.79 -20.14 -3.17
N LEU A 157 -12.80 -21.14 -4.04
CA LEU A 157 -12.69 -22.55 -3.65
C LEU A 157 -11.32 -22.87 -3.02
N ALA A 158 -10.25 -22.31 -3.55
CA ALA A 158 -8.91 -22.51 -2.97
C ALA A 158 -8.76 -21.86 -1.58
N GLU A 159 -9.39 -20.72 -1.33
CA GLU A 159 -9.46 -20.11 0.01
C GLU A 159 -10.34 -20.95 0.95
N TRP A 160 -11.47 -21.44 0.49
CA TRP A 160 -12.33 -22.35 1.26
C TRP A 160 -11.59 -23.62 1.67
N ARG A 161 -10.85 -24.23 0.74
CA ARG A 161 -10.00 -25.41 1.06
C ARG A 161 -8.89 -25.12 2.06
N LYS A 162 -8.31 -23.91 2.06
CA LYS A 162 -7.31 -23.52 3.07
C LYS A 162 -7.94 -23.34 4.45
N LEU A 163 -9.14 -22.77 4.53
CA LEU A 163 -9.88 -22.60 5.77
C LEU A 163 -10.34 -23.93 6.37
N THR A 164 -10.84 -24.86 5.54
CA THR A 164 -11.23 -26.22 5.99
C THR A 164 -10.03 -27.04 6.43
N LEU A 165 -8.91 -27.00 5.71
CA LEU A 165 -7.68 -27.69 6.13
C LEU A 165 -7.11 -27.15 7.46
N SER A 166 -7.23 -25.84 7.72
CA SER A 166 -6.78 -25.26 9.01
C SER A 166 -7.71 -25.64 10.16
N GLN A 167 -9.01 -25.80 9.90
CA GLN A 167 -9.97 -26.27 10.91
C GLN A 167 -9.82 -27.78 11.19
N ASP A 168 -9.54 -28.58 10.19
CA ASP A 168 -9.29 -30.04 10.37
C ASP A 168 -8.00 -30.28 11.17
N LEU A 169 -6.93 -29.48 10.96
CA LEU A 169 -5.73 -29.56 11.80
C LEU A 169 -6.01 -29.14 13.25
N ALA A 170 -6.82 -28.12 13.48
CA ALA A 170 -7.20 -27.70 14.83
C ALA A 170 -8.08 -28.76 15.52
N PHE A 171 -8.97 -29.41 14.78
CA PHE A 171 -9.82 -30.48 15.31
C PHE A 171 -9.01 -31.74 15.65
N HIS A 172 -8.03 -32.13 14.84
CA HIS A 172 -7.14 -33.26 15.13
C HIS A 172 -6.26 -33.02 16.35
N CYS A 173 -5.77 -31.79 16.56
CA CYS A 173 -5.00 -31.47 17.77
C CYS A 173 -5.84 -31.53 19.05
N ILE A 174 -7.14 -31.23 18.98
CA ILE A 174 -8.05 -31.31 20.14
C ILE A 174 -8.43 -32.76 20.45
N VAL A 175 -8.64 -33.59 19.43
CA VAL A 175 -9.01 -35.01 19.64
C VAL A 175 -7.84 -35.85 20.15
N PHE A 176 -6.59 -35.58 19.74
CA PHE A 176 -5.40 -36.26 20.26
C PHE A 176 -4.93 -35.75 21.61
N GLY A 177 -5.29 -34.53 22.02
CA GLY A 177 -4.96 -33.99 23.35
C GLY A 177 -5.81 -34.54 24.50
N VAL A 178 -6.94 -35.18 24.20
CA VAL A 178 -7.88 -35.74 25.22
C VAL A 178 -7.60 -37.25 25.54
N VAL A 179 -6.71 -37.89 24.77
CA VAL A 179 -6.41 -39.32 24.95
C VAL A 179 -5.14 -39.60 25.81
N LEU A 180 -4.44 -38.52 26.25
CA LEU A 180 -3.22 -38.63 27.08
C LEU A 180 -3.34 -37.88 28.43
N ALA A 181 -4.54 -37.83 29.04
CA ALA A 181 -4.72 -37.39 30.43
C ALA A 181 -5.42 -38.47 31.24
#